data_cf90bdd28fddbbafc018fc16872f6167
#
_entry.id   cf90bdd28fddbbafc018fc16872f6167
#
_cell.length_a   1.000
_cell.length_b   1.000
_cell.length_c   1.000
_cell.angle_alpha   90.00
_cell.angle_beta   90.00
_cell.angle_gamma   90.00
#
_symmetry.space_group_name_H-M   'P 1'
#
loop_
_entity.id
_entity.type
_entity.pdbx_description
1 polymer ?
#
loop_
_entity_poly.entity_id
_entity_poly.type
_entity_poly.pdbx_seq_one_letter_code
_entity_poly.pdbx_strand_id
1 'polypeptide(L)'
;MARDRQGKMPVYQMLVYPVTNYAFDTPSYQENANASPLSKAGMQWFWGHYLKSAADGTNPYASPLRAETLRGLPPATVITADIDPLRSEGQAYAQRLKDDGVVVKATNYTGVTHEFFGMGAVVNKAKQAVSEAAAGLRSGFSQ
;
A
#
# COMPACT_ATOMS: atom_id res chain seq x y z
N MET A 1 5.27 -2.73 -14.18
CA MET A 1 5.18 -3.81 -15.19
C MET A 1 4.32 -3.41 -16.40
N ALA A 2 2.99 -3.17 -16.29
CA ALA A 2 2.16 -2.86 -17.47
C ALA A 2 2.71 -1.67 -18.27
N ARG A 3 2.98 -0.55 -17.60
CA ARG A 3 3.60 0.63 -18.19
C ARG A 3 4.91 0.30 -18.91
N ASP A 4 5.83 -0.36 -18.23
CA ASP A 4 7.20 -0.60 -18.72
C ASP A 4 7.24 -1.63 -19.87
N ARG A 5 6.22 -2.46 -19.97
CA ARG A 5 6.02 -3.46 -21.04
C ARG A 5 5.03 -2.98 -22.11
N GLN A 6 4.62 -1.70 -22.05
CA GLN A 6 3.65 -1.12 -22.98
C GLN A 6 2.34 -1.92 -23.08
N GLY A 7 1.97 -2.55 -21.97
CA GLY A 7 0.72 -3.29 -21.86
C GLY A 7 -0.47 -2.39 -21.53
N LYS A 8 -1.67 -2.98 -21.51
CA LYS A 8 -2.89 -2.26 -21.12
C LYS A 8 -2.77 -1.80 -19.67
N MET A 9 -2.87 -0.49 -19.46
CA MET A 9 -2.82 0.11 -18.13
C MET A 9 -4.15 -0.06 -17.39
N PRO A 10 -4.14 -0.32 -16.07
CA PRO A 10 -5.33 -0.16 -15.25
C PRO A 10 -5.76 1.33 -15.25
N VAL A 11 -7.04 1.58 -15.07
CA VAL A 11 -7.60 2.95 -15.04
C VAL A 11 -7.47 3.60 -13.66
N TYR A 12 -7.30 2.81 -12.61
CA TYR A 12 -7.21 3.27 -11.23
C TYR A 12 -6.41 2.30 -10.35
N GLN A 13 -5.80 2.81 -9.29
CA GLN A 13 -5.13 2.03 -8.24
C GLN A 13 -5.92 2.18 -6.93
N MET A 14 -6.40 1.07 -6.37
CA MET A 14 -6.91 1.02 -5.01
C MET A 14 -5.94 0.22 -4.15
N LEU A 15 -5.23 0.89 -3.26
CA LEU A 15 -4.15 0.33 -2.46
C LEU A 15 -4.55 0.41 -0.97
N VAL A 16 -4.82 -0.73 -0.39
CA VAL A 16 -5.21 -0.85 1.02
C VAL A 16 -4.08 -1.50 1.78
N TYR A 17 -3.50 -0.76 2.72
CA TYR A 17 -2.27 -1.11 3.47
C TYR A 17 -1.23 -1.85 2.62
N PRO A 18 -0.77 -1.22 1.53
CA PRO A 18 0.05 -1.90 0.53
C PRO A 18 1.45 -2.21 1.04
N VAL A 19 1.95 -3.40 0.66
CA VAL A 19 3.38 -3.72 0.75
C VAL A 19 4.08 -3.05 -0.43
N THR A 20 5.03 -2.16 -0.15
CA THR A 20 5.68 -1.35 -1.19
C THR A 20 7.20 -1.38 -1.17
N ASN A 21 7.80 -1.96 -0.12
CA ASN A 21 9.25 -1.99 0.04
C ASN A 21 9.73 -3.22 0.82
N TYR A 22 10.76 -3.87 0.35
CA TYR A 22 11.51 -4.89 1.10
C TYR A 22 12.47 -4.18 2.08
N ALA A 23 11.94 -3.79 3.23
CA ALA A 23 12.68 -3.22 4.36
C ALA A 23 11.87 -3.44 5.65
N PHE A 24 12.56 -3.51 6.80
CA PHE A 24 11.95 -3.80 8.10
C PHE A 24 12.42 -2.82 9.18
N ASP A 25 12.88 -1.64 8.79
CA ASP A 25 13.55 -0.64 9.61
C ASP A 25 12.83 0.71 9.67
N THR A 26 11.66 0.82 9.04
CA THR A 26 10.85 2.03 9.10
C THR A 26 10.28 2.27 10.51
N PRO A 27 9.90 3.52 10.86
CA PRO A 27 9.30 3.82 12.16
C PRO A 27 8.12 2.92 12.50
N SER A 28 7.20 2.67 11.56
CA SER A 28 6.04 1.81 11.82
C SER A 28 6.42 0.34 12.05
N TYR A 29 7.49 -0.17 11.45
CA TYR A 29 8.03 -1.49 11.76
C TYR A 29 8.64 -1.60 13.16
N GLN A 30 9.10 -0.48 13.72
CA GLN A 30 9.60 -0.44 15.11
C GLN A 30 8.44 -0.30 16.09
N GLU A 31 7.55 0.65 15.86
CA GLU A 31 6.38 0.94 16.70
C GLU A 31 5.42 -0.25 16.78
N ASN A 32 5.18 -0.93 15.66
CA ASN A 32 4.21 -1.99 15.50
C ASN A 32 4.87 -3.37 15.30
N ALA A 33 6.09 -3.57 15.82
CA ALA A 33 6.84 -4.82 15.62
C ALA A 33 6.06 -6.07 16.05
N ASN A 34 5.28 -5.96 17.11
CA ASN A 34 4.49 -7.03 17.72
C ASN A 34 2.96 -6.84 17.51
N ALA A 35 2.54 -6.00 16.57
CA ALA A 35 1.13 -5.78 16.31
C ALA A 35 0.44 -7.06 15.82
N SER A 36 -0.86 -7.15 16.04
CA SER A 36 -1.73 -8.22 15.55
C SER A 36 -2.86 -7.58 14.72
N PRO A 37 -3.27 -8.20 13.60
CA PRO A 37 -2.88 -9.54 13.10
C PRO A 37 -1.54 -9.56 12.34
N LEU A 38 -0.97 -8.43 11.94
CA LEU A 38 0.29 -8.36 11.20
C LEU A 38 1.42 -7.81 12.07
N SER A 39 2.52 -8.58 12.18
CA SER A 39 3.73 -8.21 12.90
C SER A 39 4.94 -8.09 11.97
N LYS A 40 6.04 -7.51 12.47
CA LYS A 40 7.32 -7.50 11.76
C LYS A 40 7.80 -8.91 11.41
N ALA A 41 7.72 -9.85 12.36
CA ALA A 41 8.10 -11.24 12.12
C ALA A 41 7.21 -11.90 11.06
N GLY A 42 5.91 -11.61 11.06
CA GLY A 42 4.98 -12.05 10.01
C GLY A 42 5.37 -11.54 8.63
N MET A 43 5.72 -10.27 8.51
CA MET A 43 6.19 -9.70 7.25
C MET A 43 7.50 -10.31 6.76
N GLN A 44 8.45 -10.58 7.67
CA GLN A 44 9.70 -11.28 7.32
C GLN A 44 9.42 -12.69 6.80
N TRP A 45 8.46 -13.38 7.40
CA TRP A 45 8.01 -14.70 6.96
C TRP A 45 7.38 -14.63 5.56
N PHE A 46 6.45 -13.69 5.30
CA PHE A 46 5.84 -13.52 3.98
C PHE A 46 6.88 -13.22 2.89
N TRP A 47 7.81 -12.33 3.16
CA TRP A 47 8.87 -12.00 2.22
C TRP A 47 9.80 -13.20 1.94
N GLY A 48 10.09 -14.02 2.97
CA GLY A 48 10.87 -15.25 2.83
C GLY A 48 10.23 -16.28 1.90
N HIS A 49 8.89 -16.28 1.79
CA HIS A 49 8.15 -17.14 0.86
C HIS A 49 7.92 -16.52 -0.52
N TYR A 50 7.87 -15.18 -0.58
CA TYR A 50 7.62 -14.47 -1.84
C TYR A 50 8.86 -14.34 -2.72
N LEU A 51 10.02 -14.12 -2.12
CA LEU A 51 11.29 -13.92 -2.84
C LEU A 51 12.06 -15.22 -2.97
N LYS A 52 12.74 -15.41 -4.11
CA LYS A 52 13.70 -16.50 -4.29
C LYS A 52 15.00 -16.23 -3.54
N SER A 53 15.40 -14.96 -3.43
CA SER A 53 16.56 -14.49 -2.69
C SER A 53 16.30 -13.10 -2.11
N ALA A 54 17.05 -12.70 -1.08
CA ALA A 54 16.96 -11.36 -0.52
C ALA A 54 17.30 -10.25 -1.54
N ALA A 55 18.15 -10.55 -2.51
CA ALA A 55 18.50 -9.61 -3.59
C ALA A 55 17.29 -9.24 -4.46
N ASP A 56 16.33 -10.15 -4.65
CA ASP A 56 15.11 -9.90 -5.40
C ASP A 56 14.21 -8.84 -4.73
N GLY A 57 14.37 -8.63 -3.42
CA GLY A 57 13.65 -7.60 -2.68
C GLY A 57 13.96 -6.17 -3.12
N THR A 58 15.10 -5.93 -3.76
CA THR A 58 15.44 -4.62 -4.33
C THR A 58 14.81 -4.35 -5.69
N ASN A 59 14.24 -5.38 -6.32
CA ASN A 59 13.60 -5.27 -7.62
C ASN A 59 12.34 -4.38 -7.50
N PRO A 60 12.17 -3.35 -8.35
CA PRO A 60 11.02 -2.46 -8.29
C PRO A 60 9.66 -3.15 -8.56
N TYR A 61 9.65 -4.35 -9.09
CA TYR A 61 8.44 -5.14 -9.24
C TYR A 61 8.04 -5.88 -7.95
N ALA A 62 8.98 -6.10 -7.04
CA ALA A 62 8.72 -6.57 -5.68
C ALA A 62 8.54 -5.39 -4.72
N SER A 63 9.35 -4.35 -4.88
CA SER A 63 9.39 -3.15 -4.04
C SER A 63 9.12 -1.90 -4.88
N PRO A 64 7.87 -1.60 -5.22
CA PRO A 64 7.53 -0.48 -6.12
C PRO A 64 7.97 0.89 -5.57
N LEU A 65 8.17 1.04 -4.26
CA LEU A 65 8.77 2.24 -3.68
C LEU A 65 10.21 2.49 -4.16
N ARG A 66 10.90 1.48 -4.71
CA ARG A 66 12.26 1.58 -5.27
C ARG A 66 12.29 1.84 -6.76
N ALA A 67 11.14 1.98 -7.42
CA ALA A 67 11.11 2.28 -8.85
C ALA A 67 11.79 3.62 -9.13
N GLU A 68 12.48 3.73 -10.25
CA GLU A 68 13.13 4.98 -10.67
C GLU A 68 12.11 6.12 -10.82
N THR A 69 10.96 5.83 -11.44
CA THR A 69 9.85 6.76 -11.55
C THR A 69 8.50 6.05 -11.48
N LEU A 70 7.51 6.75 -10.90
CA LEU A 70 6.11 6.35 -10.86
C LEU A 70 5.24 7.18 -11.82
N ARG A 71 5.85 8.03 -12.65
CA ARG A 71 5.15 8.85 -13.65
C ARG A 71 4.34 7.99 -14.61
N GLY A 72 3.17 8.49 -15.00
CA GLY A 72 2.28 7.79 -15.93
C GLY A 72 1.53 6.60 -15.31
N LEU A 73 1.61 6.40 -13.99
CA LEU A 73 0.72 5.48 -13.31
C LEU A 73 -0.68 6.10 -13.15
N PRO A 74 -1.73 5.27 -13.10
CA PRO A 74 -3.10 5.78 -12.98
C PRO A 74 -3.35 6.42 -11.61
N PRO A 75 -4.41 7.25 -11.47
CA PRO A 75 -4.82 7.81 -10.19
C PRO A 75 -4.98 6.74 -9.11
N ALA A 76 -4.76 7.10 -7.86
CA ALA A 76 -4.73 6.16 -6.74
C ALA A 76 -5.53 6.62 -5.51
N THR A 77 -6.14 5.68 -4.82
CA THR A 77 -6.50 5.78 -3.40
C THR A 77 -5.54 4.91 -2.60
N VAL A 78 -4.88 5.47 -1.59
CA VAL A 78 -4.00 4.76 -0.68
C VAL A 78 -4.58 4.84 0.73
N ILE A 79 -4.91 3.70 1.31
CA ILE A 79 -5.46 3.57 2.66
C ILE A 79 -4.43 2.86 3.53
N THR A 80 -4.08 3.46 4.67
CA THR A 80 -3.18 2.86 5.66
C THR A 80 -3.88 2.76 7.01
N ALA A 81 -3.45 1.81 7.83
CA ALA A 81 -3.88 1.63 9.21
C ALA A 81 -2.82 2.19 10.16
N ASP A 82 -3.26 2.67 11.32
CA ASP A 82 -2.38 3.28 12.30
C ASP A 82 -1.47 2.26 13.00
N ILE A 83 -2.07 1.14 13.42
CA ILE A 83 -1.39 0.05 14.14
C ILE A 83 -1.00 -1.02 13.10
N ASP A 84 -0.01 -0.68 12.26
CA ASP A 84 0.38 -1.52 11.12
C ASP A 84 1.88 -1.31 10.80
N PRO A 85 2.71 -2.35 10.74
CA PRO A 85 4.10 -2.23 10.32
C PRO A 85 4.26 -1.64 8.90
N LEU A 86 3.26 -1.77 8.03
CA LEU A 86 3.28 -1.26 6.65
C LEU A 86 2.91 0.22 6.51
N ARG A 87 2.49 0.89 7.60
CA ARG A 87 2.02 2.29 7.55
C ARG A 87 3.02 3.23 6.88
N SER A 88 4.27 3.21 7.33
CA SER A 88 5.30 4.14 6.85
C SER A 88 5.60 3.95 5.36
N GLU A 89 5.75 2.71 4.90
CA GLU A 89 6.04 2.44 3.49
C GLU A 89 4.86 2.75 2.57
N GLY A 90 3.63 2.48 3.03
CA GLY A 90 2.41 2.84 2.29
C GLY A 90 2.26 4.36 2.14
N GLN A 91 2.53 5.12 3.20
CA GLN A 91 2.52 6.60 3.16
C GLN A 91 3.64 7.15 2.28
N ALA A 92 4.85 6.58 2.37
CA ALA A 92 5.98 6.98 1.52
C ALA A 92 5.67 6.71 0.04
N TYR A 93 5.03 5.60 -0.28
CA TYR A 93 4.63 5.29 -1.65
C TYR A 93 3.56 6.26 -2.17
N ALA A 94 2.57 6.61 -1.35
CA ALA A 94 1.57 7.61 -1.70
C ALA A 94 2.21 8.98 -1.96
N GLN A 95 3.22 9.37 -1.17
CA GLN A 95 3.96 10.62 -1.38
C GLN A 95 4.76 10.57 -2.68
N ARG A 96 5.50 9.49 -2.95
CA ARG A 96 6.23 9.34 -4.21
C ARG A 96 5.34 9.36 -5.45
N LEU A 97 4.15 8.77 -5.38
CA LEU A 97 3.17 8.87 -6.47
C LEU A 97 2.80 10.34 -6.74
N LYS A 98 2.55 11.14 -5.68
CA LYS A 98 2.24 12.58 -5.81
C LYS A 98 3.41 13.36 -6.39
N ASP A 99 4.63 13.12 -5.91
CA ASP A 99 5.84 13.78 -6.38
C ASP A 99 6.11 13.51 -7.86
N ASP A 100 5.71 12.34 -8.33
CA ASP A 100 5.78 11.94 -9.75
C ASP A 100 4.54 12.38 -10.57
N GLY A 101 3.67 13.24 -10.00
CA GLY A 101 2.53 13.86 -10.70
C GLY A 101 1.29 12.97 -10.83
N VAL A 102 1.21 11.87 -10.08
CA VAL A 102 0.01 11.03 -10.02
C VAL A 102 -1.02 11.65 -9.08
N VAL A 103 -2.28 11.67 -9.48
CA VAL A 103 -3.38 12.11 -8.61
C VAL A 103 -3.62 11.07 -7.53
N VAL A 104 -3.39 11.43 -6.25
CA VAL A 104 -3.48 10.49 -5.12
C VAL A 104 -4.34 11.04 -4.00
N LYS A 105 -5.33 10.27 -3.58
CA LYS A 105 -5.99 10.41 -2.29
C LYS A 105 -5.36 9.42 -1.31
N ALA A 106 -4.74 9.92 -0.23
CA ALA A 106 -4.11 9.09 0.80
C ALA A 106 -4.74 9.38 2.16
N THR A 107 -5.19 8.33 2.85
CA THR A 107 -5.83 8.42 4.17
C THR A 107 -5.22 7.40 5.12
N ASN A 108 -4.74 7.87 6.29
CA ASN A 108 -4.36 7.00 7.39
C ASN A 108 -5.53 6.91 8.39
N TYR A 109 -6.01 5.71 8.65
CA TYR A 109 -7.07 5.47 9.62
C TYR A 109 -6.47 5.22 11.01
N THR A 110 -6.65 6.16 11.93
CA THR A 110 -6.11 6.11 13.29
C THR A 110 -6.80 5.05 14.15
N GLY A 111 -6.06 4.43 15.09
CA GLY A 111 -6.60 3.49 16.08
C GLY A 111 -7.20 2.20 15.51
N VAL A 112 -6.82 1.82 14.28
CA VAL A 112 -7.18 0.54 13.67
C VAL A 112 -5.92 -0.23 13.27
N THR A 113 -6.04 -1.55 13.25
CA THR A 113 -4.95 -2.47 12.89
C THR A 113 -4.97 -2.81 11.40
N HIS A 114 -3.93 -3.47 10.92
CA HIS A 114 -3.97 -4.18 9.64
C HIS A 114 -5.26 -5.03 9.55
N GLU A 115 -5.78 -5.25 8.34
CA GLU A 115 -7.03 -5.99 8.04
C GLU A 115 -8.34 -5.30 8.47
N PHE A 116 -8.32 -4.13 9.12
CA PHE A 116 -9.55 -3.44 9.54
C PHE A 116 -10.54 -3.21 8.39
N PHE A 117 -10.06 -3.07 7.16
CA PHE A 117 -10.88 -2.78 5.97
C PHE A 117 -11.99 -3.82 5.75
N GLY A 118 -11.71 -5.09 6.06
CA GLY A 118 -12.68 -6.19 5.99
C GLY A 118 -13.66 -6.26 7.17
N MET A 119 -13.46 -5.46 8.23
CA MET A 119 -14.20 -5.57 9.50
C MET A 119 -15.45 -4.68 9.56
N GLY A 120 -16.10 -4.41 8.43
CA GLY A 120 -17.25 -3.48 8.35
C GLY A 120 -18.45 -3.83 9.23
N ALA A 121 -18.58 -5.08 9.68
CA ALA A 121 -19.65 -5.47 10.62
C ALA A 121 -19.47 -4.87 12.02
N VAL A 122 -18.22 -4.64 12.46
CA VAL A 122 -17.88 -4.27 13.84
C VAL A 122 -17.02 -3.00 13.95
N VAL A 123 -16.41 -2.53 12.86
CA VAL A 123 -15.53 -1.37 12.83
C VAL A 123 -16.10 -0.28 11.92
N ASN A 124 -16.53 0.84 12.50
CA ASN A 124 -17.12 1.94 11.72
C ASN A 124 -16.12 2.55 10.71
N LYS A 125 -14.84 2.63 11.07
CA LYS A 125 -13.78 3.11 10.17
C LYS A 125 -13.61 2.23 8.94
N ALA A 126 -13.89 0.94 9.02
CA ALA A 126 -13.91 0.04 7.88
C ALA A 126 -14.97 0.44 6.85
N LYS A 127 -16.19 0.78 7.29
CA LYS A 127 -17.26 1.26 6.41
C LYS A 127 -16.85 2.56 5.70
N GLN A 128 -16.20 3.47 6.42
CA GLN A 128 -15.69 4.73 5.85
C GLN A 128 -14.61 4.46 4.80
N ALA A 129 -13.64 3.59 5.11
CA ALA A 129 -12.57 3.23 4.20
C ALA A 129 -13.08 2.53 2.93
N VAL A 130 -14.05 1.62 3.07
CA VAL A 130 -14.71 0.97 1.93
C VAL A 130 -15.46 1.99 1.07
N SER A 131 -16.17 2.94 1.68
CA SER A 131 -16.86 4.00 0.96
C SER A 131 -15.88 4.90 0.20
N GLU A 132 -14.75 5.24 0.82
CA GLU A 132 -13.68 6.02 0.18
C GLU A 132 -13.07 5.28 -1.02
N ALA A 133 -12.74 4.00 -0.86
CA ALA A 133 -12.22 3.15 -1.91
C ALA A 133 -13.20 3.03 -3.09
N ALA A 134 -14.48 2.81 -2.79
CA ALA A 134 -15.53 2.73 -3.81
C ALA A 134 -15.72 4.05 -4.56
N ALA A 135 -15.59 5.20 -3.89
CA ALA A 135 -15.65 6.52 -4.53
C ALA A 135 -14.48 6.71 -5.51
N GLY A 136 -13.26 6.32 -5.10
CA GLY A 136 -12.07 6.36 -5.95
C GLY A 136 -12.25 5.49 -7.21
N LEU A 137 -12.68 4.24 -7.04
CA LEU A 137 -12.94 3.34 -8.17
C LEU A 137 -13.99 3.90 -9.14
N ARG A 138 -15.11 4.42 -8.62
CA ARG A 138 -16.14 5.06 -9.47
C ARG A 138 -15.54 6.21 -10.28
N SER A 139 -14.72 7.06 -9.66
CA SER A 139 -14.04 8.15 -10.38
C SER A 139 -13.14 7.64 -11.50
N GLY A 140 -12.41 6.54 -11.26
CA GLY A 140 -11.53 5.93 -12.26
C GLY A 140 -12.28 5.30 -13.44
N PHE A 141 -13.45 4.71 -13.20
CA PHE A 141 -14.27 4.09 -14.25
C PHE A 141 -15.16 5.09 -15.02
N SER A 142 -15.27 6.34 -14.56
CA SER A 142 -16.09 7.39 -15.20
C SER A 142 -15.29 8.30 -16.13
N GLN A 143 -14.00 7.98 -16.38
CA GLN A 143 -13.11 8.74 -17.26
C GLN A 143 -13.16 8.22 -18.69
#